data_d7aa15ba539d0474a60706aa20a837ec
#
_entry.id   d7aa15ba539d0474a60706aa20a837ec
#
_cell.length_a   1.000
_cell.length_b   1.000
_cell.length_c   1.000
_cell.angle_alpha   90.00
_cell.angle_beta   90.00
_cell.angle_gamma   90.00
#
_symmetry.space_group_name_H-M   'P 1'
#
loop_
_entity.id
_entity.type
_entity.pdbx_description
1 polymer ?
#
loop_
_entity_poly.entity_id
_entity_poly.type
_entity_poly.pdbx_seq_one_letter_code
_entity_poly.pdbx_strand_id
1 'polypeptide(L)'
;MPDAVGPDPQYDVFADEFLDHARNGLFNAYYDRPACLSLLGDVDGATVLDAACGPGLYAEELVARGAQVIGFDQSPRMVELAAQRVPAGQFRAHDLADPLDWLADQSVDLVLFALALEYIDDRGRALRELRRVLRPDGALVLSRQHPAGDWLRHGGNYFHARVIEETWSRGWRVRYWLAPLEQTCEELHEAGFLIERLLEPRPVAAAADIDPEKYERLTQEPTGFLAIKAIPDPRRSVPPNW
;
A
#
# COMPACT_ATOMS: atom_id res chain seq x y z
N MET A 1 -21.41 -6.03 17.10
CA MET A 1 -19.96 -5.91 16.91
C MET A 1 -19.59 -6.97 15.92
N PRO A 2 -19.11 -6.68 14.70
CA PRO A 2 -18.48 -7.72 13.90
C PRO A 2 -17.24 -8.18 14.66
N ASP A 3 -17.02 -9.50 14.69
CA ASP A 3 -15.90 -10.12 15.38
C ASP A 3 -14.59 -9.48 14.89
N ALA A 4 -13.77 -9.04 15.85
CA ALA A 4 -12.44 -8.51 15.57
C ALA A 4 -11.68 -9.53 14.72
N VAL A 5 -11.00 -9.07 13.69
CA VAL A 5 -10.12 -9.91 12.88
C VAL A 5 -9.05 -10.45 13.82
N GLY A 6 -8.97 -11.77 13.93
CA GLY A 6 -7.93 -12.41 14.72
C GLY A 6 -6.54 -12.08 14.15
N PRO A 7 -5.49 -12.27 14.96
CA PRO A 7 -4.13 -11.80 14.67
C PRO A 7 -3.39 -12.57 13.57
N ASP A 8 -4.03 -13.49 12.85
CA ASP A 8 -3.36 -14.24 11.80
C ASP A 8 -3.27 -13.43 10.51
N PRO A 9 -2.05 -13.08 10.09
CA PRO A 9 -1.85 -12.37 8.83
C PRO A 9 -2.31 -13.25 7.66
N GLN A 10 -3.42 -12.88 7.06
CA GLN A 10 -4.08 -13.69 6.03
C GLN A 10 -3.16 -14.04 4.84
N TYR A 11 -2.14 -13.22 4.58
CA TYR A 11 -1.13 -13.45 3.54
C TYR A 11 -0.03 -14.44 3.93
N ASP A 12 0.13 -14.76 5.21
CA ASP A 12 1.20 -15.66 5.68
C ASP A 12 1.06 -17.06 5.09
N VAL A 13 -0.19 -17.54 4.98
CA VAL A 13 -0.53 -18.89 4.51
C VAL A 13 -0.17 -19.13 3.04
N PHE A 14 -0.09 -18.08 2.21
CA PHE A 14 0.18 -18.19 0.78
C PHE A 14 1.30 -17.24 0.31
N ALA A 15 2.17 -16.82 1.21
CA ALA A 15 3.22 -15.82 0.95
C ALA A 15 4.13 -16.19 -0.24
N ASP A 16 4.60 -17.44 -0.32
CA ASP A 16 5.47 -17.92 -1.40
C ASP A 16 4.75 -17.91 -2.75
N GLU A 17 3.48 -18.36 -2.79
CA GLU A 17 2.66 -18.34 -4.01
C GLU A 17 2.32 -16.91 -4.42
N PHE A 18 2.07 -16.02 -3.45
CA PHE A 18 1.82 -14.61 -3.69
C PHE A 18 3.06 -13.94 -4.29
N LEU A 19 4.25 -14.23 -3.79
CA LEU A 19 5.50 -13.73 -4.36
C LEU A 19 5.60 -14.04 -5.86
N ASP A 20 5.39 -15.30 -6.25
CA ASP A 20 5.44 -15.73 -7.66
C ASP A 20 4.39 -14.98 -8.50
N HIS A 21 3.20 -14.80 -7.94
CA HIS A 21 2.12 -14.07 -8.58
C HIS A 21 2.42 -12.59 -8.74
N ALA A 22 2.85 -11.92 -7.67
CA ALA A 22 3.06 -10.47 -7.64
C ALA A 22 4.33 -10.04 -8.39
N ARG A 23 5.31 -10.93 -8.54
CA ARG A 23 6.58 -10.65 -9.20
C ARG A 23 6.37 -10.28 -10.67
N ASN A 24 5.53 -11.05 -11.38
CA ASN A 24 5.34 -10.96 -12.84
C ASN A 24 3.86 -10.75 -13.22
N GLY A 25 2.94 -10.70 -12.26
CA GLY A 25 1.53 -10.53 -12.52
C GLY A 25 1.20 -9.12 -13.04
N LEU A 26 0.29 -9.04 -14.02
CA LEU A 26 -0.10 -7.79 -14.66
C LEU A 26 -0.42 -6.69 -13.66
N PHE A 27 -1.23 -6.99 -12.64
CA PHE A 27 -1.70 -6.00 -11.68
C PHE A 27 -0.59 -5.42 -10.81
N ASN A 28 0.31 -6.25 -10.28
CA ASN A 28 1.38 -5.76 -9.40
C ASN A 28 2.57 -5.23 -10.19
N ALA A 29 3.08 -6.00 -11.18
CA ALA A 29 4.33 -5.67 -11.85
C ALA A 29 4.18 -4.60 -12.94
N TYR A 30 3.04 -4.56 -13.63
CA TYR A 30 2.85 -3.71 -14.80
C TYR A 30 1.78 -2.63 -14.63
N TYR A 31 1.16 -2.54 -13.46
CA TYR A 31 0.11 -1.59 -13.20
C TYR A 31 0.37 -0.78 -11.92
N ASP A 32 0.29 -1.39 -10.73
CA ASP A 32 0.43 -0.68 -9.45
C ASP A 32 1.86 -0.21 -9.20
N ARG A 33 2.84 -1.11 -9.30
CA ARG A 33 4.24 -0.78 -8.97
C ARG A 33 4.82 0.34 -9.81
N PRO A 34 4.67 0.37 -11.15
CA PRO A 34 5.15 1.50 -11.95
C PRO A 34 4.51 2.83 -11.55
N ALA A 35 3.22 2.84 -11.19
CA ALA A 35 2.51 4.04 -10.78
C ALA A 35 3.04 4.59 -9.45
N CYS A 36 3.18 3.73 -8.44
CA CYS A 36 3.71 4.12 -7.14
C CYS A 36 5.17 4.62 -7.24
N LEU A 37 6.02 3.90 -7.97
CA LEU A 37 7.41 4.31 -8.17
C LEU A 37 7.53 5.63 -8.94
N SER A 38 6.62 5.91 -9.87
CA SER A 38 6.55 7.20 -10.55
C SER A 38 6.14 8.34 -9.63
N LEU A 39 5.25 8.08 -8.65
CA LEU A 39 4.82 9.07 -7.66
C LEU A 39 5.89 9.35 -6.61
N LEU A 40 6.68 8.35 -6.22
CA LEU A 40 7.82 8.53 -5.32
C LEU A 40 8.87 9.47 -5.93
N GLY A 41 9.12 9.34 -7.23
CA GLY A 41 10.12 10.13 -7.95
C GLY A 41 11.55 9.66 -7.69
N ASP A 42 12.46 10.63 -7.50
CA ASP A 42 13.85 10.35 -7.16
C ASP A 42 13.95 9.90 -5.69
N VAL A 43 14.64 8.77 -5.48
CA VAL A 43 14.82 8.16 -4.15
C VAL A 43 16.28 7.95 -3.80
N ASP A 44 17.22 8.44 -4.63
CA ASP A 44 18.66 8.26 -4.38
C ASP A 44 19.06 8.89 -3.06
N GLY A 45 19.67 8.10 -2.19
CA GLY A 45 20.07 8.51 -0.85
C GLY A 45 18.93 8.67 0.17
N ALA A 46 17.67 8.60 -0.24
CA ALA A 46 16.52 8.75 0.64
C ALA A 46 16.33 7.54 1.56
N THR A 47 15.87 7.78 2.79
CA THR A 47 15.35 6.74 3.68
C THR A 47 13.87 6.52 3.38
N VAL A 48 13.52 5.36 2.86
CA VAL A 48 12.15 4.99 2.49
C VAL A 48 11.60 3.94 3.43
N LEU A 49 10.47 4.23 4.05
CA LEU A 49 9.69 3.24 4.80
C LEU A 49 8.73 2.53 3.83
N ASP A 50 8.94 1.24 3.61
CA ASP A 50 8.04 0.35 2.86
C ASP A 50 7.08 -0.30 3.86
N ALA A 51 5.94 0.33 4.08
CA ALA A 51 4.93 -0.07 5.05
C ALA A 51 4.01 -1.15 4.44
N ALA A 52 3.88 -2.30 5.11
CA ALA A 52 3.30 -3.53 4.57
C ALA A 52 4.06 -3.99 3.31
N CYS A 53 5.38 -4.19 3.45
CA CYS A 53 6.32 -4.39 2.34
C CYS A 53 6.12 -5.70 1.58
N GLY A 54 5.28 -6.61 2.08
CA GLY A 54 5.11 -7.93 1.50
C GLY A 54 6.45 -8.65 1.31
N PRO A 55 6.65 -9.36 0.18
CA PRO A 55 7.88 -10.10 -0.09
C PRO A 55 9.04 -9.22 -0.63
N GLY A 56 8.98 -7.89 -0.44
CA GLY A 56 10.06 -6.96 -0.76
C GLY A 56 10.21 -6.59 -2.24
N LEU A 57 9.16 -6.71 -3.06
CA LEU A 57 9.24 -6.40 -4.49
C LEU A 57 9.42 -4.90 -4.78
N TYR A 58 8.83 -4.03 -3.97
CA TYR A 58 9.10 -2.59 -4.03
C TYR A 58 10.46 -2.25 -3.44
N ALA A 59 10.81 -2.86 -2.31
CA ALA A 59 12.10 -2.65 -1.65
C ALA A 59 13.28 -2.96 -2.58
N GLU A 60 13.19 -4.03 -3.40
CA GLU A 60 14.17 -4.40 -4.43
C GLU A 60 14.40 -3.25 -5.43
N GLU A 61 13.33 -2.69 -5.96
CA GLU A 61 13.38 -1.56 -6.90
C GLU A 61 13.91 -0.27 -6.26
N LEU A 62 13.52 0.00 -5.02
CA LEU A 62 13.96 1.19 -4.28
C LEU A 62 15.45 1.14 -3.97
N VAL A 63 15.96 -0.01 -3.48
CA VAL A 63 17.40 -0.19 -3.25
C VAL A 63 18.20 -0.10 -4.55
N ALA A 64 17.69 -0.67 -5.65
CA ALA A 64 18.33 -0.56 -6.96
C ALA A 64 18.42 0.90 -7.47
N ARG A 65 17.58 1.80 -6.94
CA ARG A 65 17.56 3.25 -7.23
C ARG A 65 18.32 4.08 -6.17
N GLY A 66 19.06 3.45 -5.26
CA GLY A 66 19.89 4.14 -4.27
C GLY A 66 19.23 4.44 -2.94
N ALA A 67 17.99 4.02 -2.71
CA ALA A 67 17.30 4.25 -1.44
C ALA A 67 17.84 3.38 -0.30
N GLN A 68 17.76 3.89 0.93
CA GLN A 68 17.88 3.12 2.15
C GLN A 68 16.48 2.65 2.57
N VAL A 69 16.22 1.34 2.53
CA VAL A 69 14.88 0.80 2.77
C VAL A 69 14.77 0.22 4.17
N ILE A 70 13.73 0.66 4.87
CA ILE A 70 13.21 0.06 6.09
C ILE A 70 11.82 -0.49 5.73
N GLY A 71 11.60 -1.80 5.90
CA GLY A 71 10.32 -2.43 5.60
C GLY A 71 9.73 -3.14 6.80
N PHE A 72 8.42 -3.21 6.85
CA PHE A 72 7.72 -4.08 7.79
C PHE A 72 6.46 -4.68 7.14
N ASP A 73 6.08 -5.84 7.63
CA ASP A 73 4.84 -6.51 7.27
C ASP A 73 4.32 -7.29 8.49
N GLN A 74 3.01 -7.46 8.60
CA GLN A 74 2.44 -8.25 9.68
C GLN A 74 2.75 -9.76 9.52
N SER A 75 3.01 -10.23 8.29
CA SER A 75 3.37 -11.62 8.01
C SER A 75 4.88 -11.86 8.23
N PRO A 76 5.27 -12.67 9.21
CA PRO A 76 6.68 -13.08 9.38
C PRO A 76 7.25 -13.71 8.12
N ARG A 77 6.45 -14.49 7.37
CA ARG A 77 6.92 -15.12 6.13
C ARG A 77 7.21 -14.11 5.04
N MET A 78 6.38 -13.07 4.90
CA MET A 78 6.65 -11.97 3.97
C MET A 78 7.97 -11.27 4.30
N VAL A 79 8.20 -10.99 5.59
CA VAL A 79 9.44 -10.37 6.07
C VAL A 79 10.67 -11.22 5.78
N GLU A 80 10.60 -12.54 5.97
CA GLU A 80 11.68 -13.46 5.61
C GLU A 80 11.99 -13.39 4.10
N LEU A 81 10.96 -13.39 3.26
CA LEU A 81 11.13 -13.30 1.80
C LEU A 81 11.72 -11.95 1.39
N ALA A 82 11.28 -10.85 2.02
CA ALA A 82 11.83 -9.51 1.78
C ALA A 82 13.32 -9.42 2.17
N ALA A 83 13.68 -9.93 3.36
CA ALA A 83 15.07 -9.93 3.83
C ALA A 83 16.00 -10.80 2.96
N GLN A 84 15.51 -11.94 2.45
CA GLN A 84 16.25 -12.78 1.50
C GLN A 84 16.45 -12.09 0.15
N ARG A 85 15.43 -11.36 -0.33
CA ARG A 85 15.45 -10.65 -1.60
C ARG A 85 16.37 -9.44 -1.57
N VAL A 86 16.31 -8.67 -0.48
CA VAL A 86 16.95 -7.36 -0.35
C VAL A 86 17.84 -7.35 0.91
N PRO A 87 19.00 -8.03 0.89
CA PRO A 87 19.88 -8.10 2.07
C PRO A 87 20.40 -6.73 2.53
N ALA A 88 20.34 -5.71 1.68
CA ALA A 88 20.71 -4.33 2.02
C ALA A 88 19.62 -3.55 2.75
N GLY A 89 18.37 -4.05 2.76
CA GLY A 89 17.25 -3.45 3.49
C GLY A 89 17.18 -3.91 4.95
N GLN A 90 16.40 -3.21 5.75
CA GLN A 90 16.10 -3.58 7.12
C GLN A 90 14.63 -3.98 7.22
N PHE A 91 14.33 -5.24 7.59
CA PHE A 91 12.97 -5.75 7.62
C PHE A 91 12.59 -6.31 8.98
N ARG A 92 11.33 -6.13 9.39
CA ARG A 92 10.82 -6.68 10.64
C ARG A 92 9.33 -7.03 10.55
N ALA A 93 8.91 -8.05 11.28
CA ALA A 93 7.50 -8.34 11.46
C ALA A 93 6.88 -7.30 12.40
N HIS A 94 5.81 -6.63 11.95
CA HIS A 94 5.07 -5.64 12.72
C HIS A 94 3.68 -5.43 12.12
N ASP A 95 2.67 -5.35 12.99
CA ASP A 95 1.31 -4.99 12.61
C ASP A 95 1.11 -3.47 12.73
N LEU A 96 0.63 -2.83 11.67
CA LEU A 96 0.36 -1.39 11.68
C LEU A 96 -0.86 -1.01 12.56
N ALA A 97 -1.58 -1.99 13.09
CA ALA A 97 -2.51 -1.79 14.19
C ALA A 97 -1.80 -1.37 15.49
N ASP A 98 -0.50 -1.66 15.64
CA ASP A 98 0.33 -1.26 16.75
C ASP A 98 1.16 -0.01 16.43
N PRO A 99 1.59 0.80 17.43
CA PRO A 99 2.45 1.95 17.22
C PRO A 99 3.81 1.56 16.63
N LEU A 100 4.37 2.41 15.77
CA LEU A 100 5.72 2.25 15.22
C LEU A 100 6.80 2.75 16.21
N ASP A 101 6.77 2.31 17.47
CA ASP A 101 7.63 2.79 18.57
C ASP A 101 9.13 2.62 18.31
N TRP A 102 9.47 1.75 17.38
CA TRP A 102 10.84 1.47 16.95
C TRP A 102 11.35 2.46 15.88
N LEU A 103 10.50 3.37 15.38
CA LEU A 103 10.86 4.47 14.50
C LEU A 103 10.68 5.80 15.24
N ALA A 104 11.72 6.62 15.20
CA ALA A 104 11.64 7.97 15.74
C ALA A 104 10.72 8.86 14.90
N ASP A 105 10.18 9.91 15.51
CA ASP A 105 9.44 10.94 14.79
C ASP A 105 10.32 11.55 13.71
N GLN A 106 9.73 11.82 12.54
CA GLN A 106 10.38 12.52 11.43
C GLN A 106 11.73 11.89 11.03
N SER A 107 11.78 10.55 11.00
CA SER A 107 13.00 9.78 10.73
C SER A 107 13.12 9.27 9.30
N VAL A 108 12.05 9.30 8.50
CA VAL A 108 12.04 8.82 7.12
C VAL A 108 11.69 9.92 6.15
N ASP A 109 12.29 9.89 4.96
CA ASP A 109 12.09 10.89 3.90
C ASP A 109 10.83 10.60 3.10
N LEU A 110 10.54 9.32 2.86
CA LEU A 110 9.40 8.85 2.08
C LEU A 110 8.75 7.65 2.77
N VAL A 111 7.43 7.54 2.61
CA VAL A 111 6.66 6.36 2.98
C VAL A 111 6.00 5.80 1.73
N LEU A 112 6.20 4.52 1.46
CA LEU A 112 5.40 3.75 0.51
C LEU A 112 4.43 2.87 1.28
N PHE A 113 3.15 2.91 0.91
CA PHE A 113 2.08 2.12 1.51
C PHE A 113 1.17 1.58 0.41
N ALA A 114 1.61 0.51 -0.23
CA ALA A 114 1.02 0.01 -1.47
C ALA A 114 0.06 -1.16 -1.22
N LEU A 115 -1.19 -1.03 -1.70
CA LEU A 115 -2.23 -2.08 -1.68
C LEU A 115 -2.44 -2.71 -0.29
N ALA A 116 -2.43 -1.89 0.76
CA ALA A 116 -2.51 -2.37 2.12
C ALA A 116 -3.55 -1.65 2.99
N LEU A 117 -3.93 -0.41 2.65
CA LEU A 117 -4.86 0.40 3.46
C LEU A 117 -6.20 -0.29 3.69
N GLU A 118 -6.71 -1.03 2.70
CA GLU A 118 -7.98 -1.74 2.75
C GLU A 118 -8.00 -2.92 3.74
N TYR A 119 -6.84 -3.39 4.20
CA TYR A 119 -6.72 -4.49 5.16
C TYR A 119 -6.68 -4.02 6.62
N ILE A 120 -6.66 -2.70 6.86
CA ILE A 120 -6.53 -2.12 8.19
C ILE A 120 -7.90 -1.68 8.73
N ASP A 121 -8.23 -2.09 9.95
CA ASP A 121 -9.48 -1.73 10.60
C ASP A 121 -9.44 -0.27 11.11
N ASP A 122 -8.38 0.16 11.82
CA ASP A 122 -8.16 1.55 12.24
C ASP A 122 -7.19 2.28 11.31
N ARG A 123 -7.67 2.61 10.11
CA ARG A 123 -6.89 3.31 9.08
C ARG A 123 -6.42 4.69 9.53
N GLY A 124 -7.25 5.39 10.30
CA GLY A 124 -6.91 6.71 10.83
C GLY A 124 -5.69 6.66 11.75
N ARG A 125 -5.60 5.68 12.64
CA ARG A 125 -4.43 5.46 13.50
C ARG A 125 -3.20 5.10 12.67
N ALA A 126 -3.33 4.16 11.77
CA ALA A 126 -2.23 3.75 10.89
C ALA A 126 -1.65 4.96 10.13
N LEU A 127 -2.50 5.77 9.50
CA LEU A 127 -2.08 6.96 8.77
C LEU A 127 -1.42 8.02 9.67
N ARG A 128 -1.89 8.19 10.93
CA ARG A 128 -1.24 9.09 11.90
C ARG A 128 0.16 8.61 12.28
N GLU A 129 0.36 7.30 12.46
CA GLU A 129 1.69 6.73 12.72
C GLU A 129 2.64 6.92 11.53
N LEU A 130 2.17 6.67 10.31
CA LEU A 130 2.95 6.95 9.10
C LEU A 130 3.27 8.45 8.98
N ARG A 131 2.33 9.34 9.36
CA ARG A 131 2.56 10.79 9.40
C ARG A 131 3.59 11.18 10.46
N ARG A 132 3.59 10.54 11.62
CA ARG A 132 4.53 10.83 12.72
C ARG A 132 5.98 10.55 12.31
N VAL A 133 6.23 9.39 11.68
CA VAL A 133 7.59 9.00 11.29
C VAL A 133 8.10 9.74 10.05
N LEU A 134 7.20 10.30 9.25
CA LEU A 134 7.55 11.03 8.02
C LEU A 134 8.04 12.44 8.34
N ARG A 135 9.15 12.86 7.73
CA ARG A 135 9.69 14.22 7.81
C ARG A 135 8.69 15.25 7.28
N PRO A 136 8.78 16.51 7.73
CA PRO A 136 7.85 17.58 7.30
C PRO A 136 7.90 17.87 5.80
N ASP A 137 9.03 17.66 5.16
CA ASP A 137 9.29 17.83 3.72
C ASP A 137 9.19 16.51 2.93
N GLY A 138 8.80 15.43 3.59
CA GLY A 138 8.63 14.12 3.00
C GLY A 138 7.30 13.91 2.28
N ALA A 139 7.09 12.72 1.75
CA ALA A 139 5.84 12.33 1.11
C ALA A 139 5.44 10.89 1.43
N LEU A 140 4.13 10.67 1.54
CA LEU A 140 3.49 9.37 1.54
C LEU A 140 2.99 9.08 0.12
N VAL A 141 3.37 7.93 -0.41
CA VAL A 141 2.73 7.35 -1.60
C VAL A 141 1.95 6.12 -1.16
N LEU A 142 0.66 6.14 -1.37
CA LEU A 142 -0.20 4.99 -1.12
C LEU A 142 -0.93 4.57 -2.38
N SER A 143 -1.19 3.28 -2.50
CA SER A 143 -2.15 2.76 -3.47
C SER A 143 -3.16 1.83 -2.82
N ARG A 144 -4.30 1.68 -3.48
CA ARG A 144 -5.37 0.77 -3.08
C ARG A 144 -6.17 0.32 -4.30
N GLN A 145 -7.00 -0.69 -4.12
CA GLN A 145 -8.01 -1.04 -5.12
C GLN A 145 -8.91 0.18 -5.38
N HIS A 146 -9.29 0.37 -6.65
CA HIS A 146 -10.10 1.53 -7.03
C HIS A 146 -11.53 1.40 -6.48
N PRO A 147 -12.02 2.35 -5.68
CA PRO A 147 -13.34 2.24 -5.03
C PRO A 147 -14.50 2.03 -6.01
N ALA A 148 -14.45 2.64 -7.20
CA ALA A 148 -15.46 2.41 -8.23
C ALA A 148 -15.35 1.00 -8.83
N GLY A 149 -14.14 0.47 -8.99
CA GLY A 149 -13.91 -0.91 -9.43
C GLY A 149 -14.44 -1.93 -8.43
N ASP A 150 -14.20 -1.70 -7.15
CA ASP A 150 -14.75 -2.50 -6.06
C ASP A 150 -16.28 -2.46 -6.06
N TRP A 151 -16.86 -1.27 -6.22
CA TRP A 151 -18.30 -1.11 -6.29
C TRP A 151 -18.91 -1.83 -7.50
N LEU A 152 -18.29 -1.74 -8.66
CA LEU A 152 -18.75 -2.45 -9.87
C LEU A 152 -18.69 -3.97 -9.68
N ARG A 153 -17.71 -4.48 -8.94
CA ARG A 153 -17.53 -5.92 -8.67
C ARG A 153 -18.52 -6.45 -7.64
N HIS A 154 -18.71 -5.71 -6.54
CA HIS A 154 -19.41 -6.20 -5.36
C HIS A 154 -20.80 -5.58 -5.15
N GLY A 155 -21.13 -4.53 -5.91
CA GLY A 155 -22.43 -3.84 -5.81
C GLY A 155 -22.68 -3.19 -4.45
N GLY A 156 -23.93 -2.97 -4.12
CA GLY A 156 -24.37 -2.37 -2.86
C GLY A 156 -24.31 -0.85 -2.85
N ASN A 157 -24.36 -0.26 -1.65
CA ASN A 157 -24.26 1.19 -1.49
C ASN A 157 -22.79 1.62 -1.51
N TYR A 158 -22.38 2.38 -2.52
CA TYR A 158 -21.02 2.90 -2.67
C TYR A 158 -20.54 3.73 -1.46
N PHE A 159 -21.42 4.52 -0.87
CA PHE A 159 -21.10 5.43 0.23
C PHE A 159 -21.10 4.76 1.61
N HIS A 160 -21.37 3.46 1.67
CA HIS A 160 -21.37 2.72 2.92
C HIS A 160 -20.15 1.81 2.99
N ALA A 161 -19.19 2.19 3.81
CA ALA A 161 -18.01 1.35 4.05
C ALA A 161 -18.42 0.03 4.70
N ARG A 162 -17.88 -1.07 4.19
CA ARG A 162 -18.16 -2.41 4.69
C ARG A 162 -16.98 -3.34 4.46
N VAL A 163 -16.91 -4.36 5.27
CA VAL A 163 -15.95 -5.47 5.07
C VAL A 163 -16.57 -6.50 4.15
N ILE A 164 -15.73 -7.05 3.29
CA ILE A 164 -16.07 -8.23 2.49
C ILE A 164 -15.03 -9.34 2.71
N GLU A 165 -15.46 -10.55 2.46
CA GLU A 165 -14.60 -11.72 2.31
C GLU A 165 -14.78 -12.28 0.91
N GLU A 166 -13.69 -12.55 0.22
CA GLU A 166 -13.73 -13.20 -1.08
C GLU A 166 -12.63 -14.26 -1.22
N THR A 167 -12.82 -15.15 -2.17
CA THR A 167 -11.79 -16.11 -2.55
C THR A 167 -11.27 -15.74 -3.92
N TRP A 168 -9.99 -15.40 -4.01
CA TRP A 168 -9.33 -15.09 -5.27
C TRP A 168 -9.08 -16.35 -6.11
N SER A 169 -8.76 -16.15 -7.37
CA SER A 169 -8.67 -17.22 -8.38
C SER A 169 -7.76 -18.39 -8.03
N ARG A 170 -6.81 -18.20 -7.08
CA ARG A 170 -5.89 -19.25 -6.59
C ARG A 170 -6.40 -19.95 -5.30
N GLY A 171 -7.62 -19.66 -4.89
CA GLY A 171 -8.17 -20.18 -3.64
C GLY A 171 -7.78 -19.38 -2.40
N TRP A 172 -7.11 -18.24 -2.56
CA TRP A 172 -6.70 -17.36 -1.46
C TRP A 172 -7.91 -16.64 -0.89
N ARG A 173 -8.18 -16.87 0.38
CA ARG A 173 -9.26 -16.16 1.10
C ARG A 173 -8.71 -14.87 1.64
N VAL A 174 -9.36 -13.77 1.28
CA VAL A 174 -8.99 -12.42 1.70
C VAL A 174 -10.19 -11.69 2.26
N ARG A 175 -9.94 -10.89 3.29
CA ARG A 175 -10.90 -10.02 3.94
C ARG A 175 -10.38 -8.60 3.90
N TYR A 176 -11.18 -7.68 3.39
CA TYR A 176 -10.77 -6.27 3.27
C TYR A 176 -11.97 -5.32 3.26
N TRP A 177 -11.69 -4.05 3.46
CA TRP A 177 -12.68 -2.99 3.47
C TRP A 177 -12.95 -2.45 2.08
N LEU A 178 -14.21 -2.38 1.70
CA LEU A 178 -14.70 -1.50 0.65
C LEU A 178 -15.05 -0.16 1.29
N ALA A 179 -14.48 0.91 0.79
CA ALA A 179 -14.73 2.26 1.26
C ALA A 179 -14.76 3.24 0.09
N PRO A 180 -15.64 4.26 0.10
CA PRO A 180 -15.68 5.27 -0.95
C PRO A 180 -14.38 6.07 -1.00
N LEU A 181 -14.10 6.70 -2.14
CA LEU A 181 -12.92 7.57 -2.31
C LEU A 181 -12.91 8.71 -1.29
N GLU A 182 -14.07 9.32 -1.06
CA GLU A 182 -14.24 10.39 -0.07
C GLU A 182 -13.69 10.00 1.30
N GLN A 183 -13.98 8.80 1.78
CA GLN A 183 -13.48 8.33 3.07
C GLN A 183 -11.95 8.24 3.11
N THR A 184 -11.31 7.78 2.05
CA THR A 184 -9.84 7.75 1.97
C THR A 184 -9.25 9.17 2.02
N CYS A 185 -9.90 10.13 1.35
CA CYS A 185 -9.48 11.52 1.38
C CYS A 185 -9.62 12.13 2.79
N GLU A 186 -10.74 11.87 3.47
CA GLU A 186 -10.96 12.35 4.84
C GLU A 186 -9.99 11.72 5.83
N GLU A 187 -9.75 10.41 5.75
CA GLU A 187 -8.78 9.70 6.60
C GLU A 187 -7.36 10.28 6.46
N LEU A 188 -6.93 10.60 5.22
CA LEU A 188 -5.66 11.29 4.97
C LEU A 188 -5.66 12.69 5.56
N HIS A 189 -6.73 13.46 5.35
CA HIS A 189 -6.86 14.82 5.86
C HIS A 189 -6.82 14.83 7.40
N GLU A 190 -7.57 13.96 8.06
CA GLU A 190 -7.60 13.84 9.52
C GLU A 190 -6.24 13.42 10.10
N ALA A 191 -5.49 12.57 9.37
CA ALA A 191 -4.14 12.18 9.73
C ALA A 191 -3.09 13.30 9.52
N GLY A 192 -3.48 14.47 8.97
CA GLY A 192 -2.59 15.61 8.77
C GLY A 192 -1.85 15.60 7.44
N PHE A 193 -2.42 14.99 6.40
CA PHE A 193 -1.92 15.01 5.05
C PHE A 193 -2.73 15.93 4.13
N LEU A 194 -2.07 16.45 3.10
CA LEU A 194 -2.66 17.06 1.91
C LEU A 194 -2.40 16.17 0.70
N ILE A 195 -3.41 15.90 -0.09
CA ILE A 195 -3.24 15.18 -1.35
C ILE A 195 -2.56 16.11 -2.35
N GLU A 196 -1.33 15.77 -2.75
CA GLU A 196 -0.59 16.49 -3.77
C GLU A 196 -0.97 15.99 -5.16
N ARG A 197 -1.09 14.68 -5.33
CA ARG A 197 -1.49 14.05 -6.59
C ARG A 197 -2.39 12.85 -6.33
N LEU A 198 -3.38 12.69 -7.19
CA LEU A 198 -4.23 11.50 -7.27
C LEU A 198 -4.15 10.98 -8.69
N LEU A 199 -3.82 9.71 -8.85
CA LEU A 199 -3.73 9.03 -10.14
C LEU A 199 -4.74 7.89 -10.21
N GLU A 200 -5.42 7.81 -11.33
CA GLU A 200 -6.05 6.60 -11.82
C GLU A 200 -5.08 5.99 -12.85
N PRO A 201 -4.14 5.14 -12.41
CA PRO A 201 -3.07 4.69 -13.28
C PRO A 201 -3.60 3.80 -14.40
N ARG A 202 -2.78 3.62 -15.42
CA ARG A 202 -2.98 2.64 -16.49
C ARG A 202 -1.81 1.66 -16.48
N PRO A 203 -2.03 0.40 -16.87
CA PRO A 203 -0.91 -0.52 -17.04
C PRO A 203 0.12 0.05 -18.04
N VAL A 204 1.40 -0.19 -17.78
CA VAL A 204 2.46 0.17 -18.72
C VAL A 204 2.34 -0.67 -20.00
N ALA A 205 2.87 -0.17 -21.12
CA ALA A 205 2.72 -0.80 -22.43
C ALA A 205 3.16 -2.28 -22.48
N ALA A 206 4.20 -2.64 -21.73
CA ALA A 206 4.67 -4.03 -21.62
C ALA A 206 3.63 -5.00 -21.06
N ALA A 207 2.56 -4.51 -20.41
CA ALA A 207 1.45 -5.36 -19.97
C ALA A 207 0.68 -6.00 -21.13
N ALA A 208 0.73 -5.38 -22.32
CA ALA A 208 0.10 -5.92 -23.53
C ALA A 208 0.74 -7.25 -23.98
N ASP A 209 2.00 -7.47 -23.68
CA ASP A 209 2.71 -8.73 -23.99
C ASP A 209 2.29 -9.88 -23.04
N ILE A 210 1.75 -9.54 -21.87
CA ILE A 210 1.30 -10.50 -20.86
C ILE A 210 -0.16 -10.92 -21.10
N ASP A 211 -1.04 -9.95 -21.31
CA ASP A 211 -2.47 -10.16 -21.52
C ASP A 211 -3.04 -8.98 -22.32
N PRO A 212 -3.06 -9.07 -23.68
CA PRO A 212 -3.48 -7.98 -24.56
C PRO A 212 -4.92 -7.53 -24.31
N GLU A 213 -5.84 -8.47 -24.08
CA GLU A 213 -7.25 -8.18 -23.88
C GLU A 213 -7.48 -7.43 -22.56
N LYS A 214 -6.86 -7.91 -21.50
CA LYS A 214 -6.92 -7.26 -20.19
C LYS A 214 -6.23 -5.89 -20.21
N TYR A 215 -5.09 -5.76 -20.90
CA TYR A 215 -4.41 -4.48 -21.09
C TYR A 215 -5.32 -3.46 -21.76
N GLU A 216 -5.95 -3.82 -22.89
CA GLU A 216 -6.87 -2.93 -23.60
C GLU A 216 -8.01 -2.47 -22.71
N ARG A 217 -8.66 -3.39 -21.99
CA ARG A 217 -9.73 -3.06 -21.04
C ARG A 217 -9.27 -2.11 -19.95
N LEU A 218 -8.17 -2.41 -19.27
CA LEU A 218 -7.66 -1.62 -18.14
C LEU A 218 -7.10 -0.25 -18.55
N THR A 219 -6.82 -0.03 -19.84
CA THR A 219 -6.47 1.31 -20.35
C THR A 219 -7.69 2.19 -20.61
N GLN A 220 -8.88 1.60 -20.68
CA GLN A 220 -10.13 2.30 -20.98
C GLN A 220 -11.03 2.45 -19.75
N GLU A 221 -10.92 1.57 -18.78
CA GLU A 221 -11.77 1.52 -17.58
C GLU A 221 -11.01 1.94 -16.32
N PRO A 222 -11.48 2.91 -15.52
CA PRO A 222 -10.81 3.33 -14.28
C PRO A 222 -11.13 2.37 -13.13
N THR A 223 -10.87 1.08 -13.28
CA THR A 223 -11.38 0.05 -12.38
C THR A 223 -10.31 -0.75 -11.65
N GLY A 224 -9.03 -0.50 -11.91
CA GLY A 224 -7.94 -1.27 -11.29
C GLY A 224 -7.54 -0.69 -9.95
N PHE A 225 -6.67 0.31 -9.98
CA PHE A 225 -6.07 0.89 -8.79
C PHE A 225 -6.23 2.41 -8.75
N LEU A 226 -6.15 2.92 -7.53
CA LEU A 226 -5.98 4.33 -7.23
C LEU A 226 -4.62 4.50 -6.56
N ALA A 227 -3.84 5.49 -6.98
CA ALA A 227 -2.58 5.83 -6.33
C ALA A 227 -2.58 7.31 -5.93
N ILE A 228 -2.13 7.59 -4.71
CA ILE A 228 -2.15 8.93 -4.11
C ILE A 228 -0.75 9.26 -3.61
N LYS A 229 -0.27 10.46 -3.98
CA LYS A 229 0.84 11.11 -3.28
C LYS A 229 0.29 12.17 -2.36
N ALA A 230 0.61 12.05 -1.08
CA ALA A 230 0.20 12.97 -0.05
C ALA A 230 1.42 13.53 0.68
N ILE A 231 1.35 14.81 1.07
CA ILE A 231 2.41 15.49 1.80
C ILE A 231 1.90 15.94 3.17
N PRO A 232 2.77 16.08 4.17
CA PRO A 232 2.40 16.67 5.44
C PRO A 232 1.74 18.03 5.29
N ASP A 233 0.59 18.27 5.92
CA ASP A 233 -0.02 19.60 5.95
C ASP A 233 0.84 20.55 6.80
N PRO A 234 1.47 21.58 6.21
CA PRO A 234 2.36 22.49 6.94
C PRO A 234 1.63 23.35 7.97
N ARG A 235 0.30 23.39 7.93
CA ARG A 235 -0.55 24.14 8.86
C ARG A 235 -0.89 23.34 10.12
N ARG A 236 -0.61 22.03 10.13
CA ARG A 236 -0.91 21.12 11.24
C ARG A 236 0.39 20.60 11.86
N SER A 237 0.48 20.70 13.18
CA SER A 237 1.47 19.93 13.93
C SER A 237 1.18 18.42 13.81
N VAL A 238 2.19 17.58 14.02
CA VAL A 238 1.99 16.14 14.12
C VAL A 238 0.90 15.87 15.15
N PRO A 239 -0.17 15.14 14.80
CA PRO A 239 -1.22 14.82 15.77
C PRO A 239 -0.60 14.07 16.95
N PRO A 240 -0.99 14.37 18.20
CA PRO A 240 -0.51 13.61 19.34
C PRO A 240 -0.96 12.15 19.23
N ASN A 241 -0.08 11.23 19.61
CA ASN A 241 -0.42 9.81 19.75
C ASN A 241 -1.42 9.64 20.88
N TRP A 242 -2.61 9.15 20.58
CA TRP A 242 -3.61 8.72 21.54
C TRP A 242 -3.77 7.21 21.55
#